data_5738dcbb18c5284fe16dc77a1b191f29
#
_entry.id   5738dcbb18c5284fe16dc77a1b191f29
#
_cell.length_a   1.000
_cell.length_b   1.000
_cell.length_c   1.000
_cell.angle_alpha   90.00
_cell.angle_beta   90.00
_cell.angle_gamma   90.00
#
_symmetry.space_group_name_H-M   'P 1'
#
loop_
_entity.id
_entity.type
_entity.pdbx_description
1 polymer ?
#
loop_
_entity_poly.entity_id
_entity_poly.type
_entity_poly.pdbx_seq_one_letter_code
_entity_poly.pdbx_strand_id
1 'polypeptide(L)'
;MGDPSGRSSTRPQLTGEEIDANARTYQEQAFTVLDDDPDRLEVRRNGEWLDMRAEELFALARTTTVAQLLEREDFAKRYAANQPISVLELLYPLMQGYDSVAISADVELGGTDQTFNLLLGRDVQRAYGMGQQCVLTMPILPGTDGVEKMSKSLGNHIGVTEPPGEMYGKTLSIPDAAMEPWYALLFGEPVPDSGPREAKRALARRVVERFHGADAARDAEAEFDRIFVQHAAPDDMDEFVLAPDTGPEAHLPAVIAEAVGVSRSQARRLLQQGAVSLDGERVELQDVPAAGLDGAVLQVGKRQFRRLRLA
;
A
#
# COMPACT_ATOMS: atom_id res chain seq x y z
N MET A 1 8.37 -7.97 -18.29
CA MET A 1 9.31 -8.67 -17.36
C MET A 1 9.37 -7.81 -16.12
N GLY A 2 9.27 -8.37 -14.93
CA GLY A 2 9.34 -7.62 -13.68
C GLY A 2 10.40 -8.18 -12.75
N ASP A 3 10.83 -7.41 -11.76
CA ASP A 3 11.80 -7.86 -10.75
C ASP A 3 11.26 -9.13 -10.06
N PRO A 4 11.96 -10.28 -10.18
CA PRO A 4 11.54 -11.53 -9.56
C PRO A 4 11.84 -11.58 -8.07
N SER A 5 12.49 -10.56 -7.49
CA SER A 5 12.94 -10.57 -6.10
C SER A 5 11.82 -10.91 -5.12
N GLY A 6 12.06 -11.95 -4.32
CA GLY A 6 11.31 -12.30 -3.14
C GLY A 6 10.24 -13.37 -3.24
N ARG A 7 9.91 -13.97 -4.41
CA ARG A 7 8.94 -15.09 -4.48
C ARG A 7 9.24 -16.08 -5.58
N SER A 8 9.28 -17.36 -5.24
CA SER A 8 9.47 -18.51 -6.14
C SER A 8 8.24 -18.89 -6.96
N SER A 9 7.17 -18.10 -6.97
CA SER A 9 5.97 -18.41 -7.76
C SER A 9 5.97 -17.64 -9.07
N THR A 10 5.78 -18.35 -10.18
CA THR A 10 5.51 -17.76 -11.49
C THR A 10 4.39 -16.74 -11.41
N ARG A 11 4.73 -15.46 -11.62
CA ARG A 11 3.71 -14.42 -11.77
C ARG A 11 2.93 -14.67 -13.06
N PRO A 12 1.60 -14.49 -13.09
CA PRO A 12 0.84 -14.50 -14.32
C PRO A 12 1.41 -13.43 -15.26
N GLN A 13 1.53 -13.78 -16.55
CA GLN A 13 1.90 -12.80 -17.56
C GLN A 13 0.73 -11.83 -17.74
N LEU A 14 1.03 -10.53 -17.57
CA LEU A 14 0.08 -9.48 -17.84
C LEU A 14 -0.04 -9.26 -19.35
N THR A 15 -1.23 -8.94 -19.81
CA THR A 15 -1.46 -8.48 -21.17
C THR A 15 -0.92 -7.06 -21.37
N GLY A 16 -0.72 -6.63 -22.63
CA GLY A 16 -0.30 -5.27 -22.91
C GLY A 16 -1.28 -4.22 -22.38
N GLU A 17 -2.59 -4.49 -22.48
CA GLU A 17 -3.64 -3.59 -21.97
C GLU A 17 -3.60 -3.45 -20.45
N GLU A 18 -3.38 -4.55 -19.72
CA GLU A 18 -3.21 -4.53 -18.26
C GLU A 18 -1.95 -3.76 -17.85
N ILE A 19 -0.85 -3.92 -18.60
CA ILE A 19 0.39 -3.18 -18.37
C ILE A 19 0.13 -1.68 -18.56
N ASP A 20 -0.54 -1.28 -19.63
CA ASP A 20 -0.85 0.12 -19.92
C ASP A 20 -1.80 0.74 -18.88
N ALA A 21 -2.80 -0.01 -18.42
CA ALA A 21 -3.69 0.43 -17.35
C ALA A 21 -2.92 0.64 -16.03
N ASN A 22 -2.09 -0.32 -15.66
CA ASN A 22 -1.25 -0.23 -14.46
C ASN A 22 -0.25 0.93 -14.54
N ALA A 23 0.35 1.17 -15.72
CA ALA A 23 1.28 2.26 -15.93
C ALA A 23 0.62 3.63 -15.74
N ARG A 24 -0.62 3.82 -16.23
CA ARG A 24 -1.38 5.06 -15.99
C ARG A 24 -1.62 5.32 -14.51
N THR A 25 -2.13 4.30 -13.80
CA THR A 25 -2.38 4.42 -12.35
C THR A 25 -1.09 4.73 -11.58
N TYR A 26 0.03 4.09 -11.95
CA TYR A 26 1.33 4.35 -11.34
C TYR A 26 1.78 5.79 -11.59
N GLN A 27 1.65 6.28 -12.82
CA GLN A 27 2.03 7.63 -13.21
C GLN A 27 1.21 8.69 -12.47
N GLU A 28 -0.12 8.53 -12.40
CA GLU A 28 -1.01 9.40 -11.64
C GLU A 28 -0.59 9.50 -10.16
N GLN A 29 -0.27 8.37 -9.53
CA GLN A 29 0.21 8.34 -8.15
C GLN A 29 1.60 8.95 -7.99
N ALA A 30 2.52 8.71 -8.92
CA ALA A 30 3.86 9.30 -8.88
C ALA A 30 3.81 10.83 -8.91
N PHE A 31 2.88 11.42 -9.67
CA PHE A 31 2.71 12.87 -9.79
C PHE A 31 2.09 13.53 -8.55
N THR A 32 1.62 12.76 -7.58
CA THR A 32 1.27 13.33 -6.26
C THR A 32 2.53 13.72 -5.45
N VAL A 33 3.69 13.22 -5.85
CA VAL A 33 4.98 13.43 -5.18
C VAL A 33 5.97 14.17 -6.06
N LEU A 34 6.04 13.81 -7.35
CA LEU A 34 6.94 14.41 -8.33
C LEU A 34 6.28 15.63 -8.99
N ASP A 35 7.11 16.59 -9.37
CA ASP A 35 6.71 17.71 -10.21
C ASP A 35 6.39 17.17 -11.62
N ASP A 36 5.19 17.44 -12.12
CA ASP A 36 4.72 16.97 -13.44
C ASP A 36 4.99 17.96 -14.58
N ASP A 37 5.84 18.97 -14.34
CA ASP A 37 6.26 19.95 -15.34
C ASP A 37 6.93 19.24 -16.54
N PRO A 38 6.34 19.26 -17.74
CA PRO A 38 6.88 18.56 -18.91
C PRO A 38 8.23 19.10 -19.42
N ASP A 39 8.62 20.32 -19.00
CA ASP A 39 9.93 20.88 -19.32
C ASP A 39 11.03 20.31 -18.41
N ARG A 40 10.66 19.64 -17.33
CA ARG A 40 11.57 19.09 -16.30
C ARG A 40 11.44 17.60 -16.09
N LEU A 41 10.29 17.01 -16.44
CA LEU A 41 9.99 15.60 -16.25
C LEU A 41 9.67 14.93 -17.58
N GLU A 42 10.45 13.92 -17.94
CA GLU A 42 10.21 13.06 -19.10
C GLU A 42 9.86 11.65 -18.64
N VAL A 43 8.71 11.15 -19.07
CA VAL A 43 8.29 9.76 -18.82
C VAL A 43 8.62 8.92 -20.04
N ARG A 44 9.52 7.95 -19.88
CA ARG A 44 9.96 7.05 -20.96
C ARG A 44 9.52 5.61 -20.66
N ARG A 45 9.20 4.89 -21.71
CA ARG A 45 8.90 3.46 -21.64
C ARG A 45 10.04 2.66 -22.22
N ASN A 46 10.59 1.73 -21.45
CA ASN A 46 11.72 0.94 -21.89
C ASN A 46 11.42 -0.03 -23.07
N GLY A 47 10.14 -0.22 -23.42
CA GLY A 47 9.78 -0.84 -24.70
C GLY A 47 10.33 -0.10 -25.92
N GLU A 48 10.68 1.19 -25.81
CA GLU A 48 11.29 1.98 -26.89
C GLU A 48 12.68 1.48 -27.28
N TRP A 49 13.41 0.84 -26.37
CA TRP A 49 14.79 0.34 -26.60
C TRP A 49 15.00 -1.13 -26.26
N LEU A 50 14.10 -1.79 -25.53
CA LEU A 50 14.23 -3.22 -25.21
C LEU A 50 13.67 -4.15 -26.29
N ASP A 51 12.97 -3.63 -27.31
CA ASP A 51 12.64 -4.36 -28.54
C ASP A 51 13.88 -4.43 -29.45
N MET A 52 14.92 -5.06 -28.92
CA MET A 52 16.24 -5.14 -29.54
C MET A 52 16.44 -6.43 -30.37
N ARG A 53 17.29 -6.36 -31.33
CA ARG A 53 17.71 -7.53 -32.11
C ARG A 53 18.54 -8.50 -31.26
N ALA A 54 18.54 -9.77 -31.61
CA ALA A 54 19.33 -10.77 -30.90
C ALA A 54 20.82 -10.42 -30.77
N GLU A 55 21.40 -9.76 -31.79
CA GLU A 55 22.80 -9.28 -31.75
C GLU A 55 23.04 -8.26 -30.63
N GLU A 56 22.08 -7.35 -30.43
CA GLU A 56 22.12 -6.32 -29.37
C GLU A 56 21.95 -6.94 -27.99
N LEU A 57 21.01 -7.89 -27.86
CA LEU A 57 20.85 -8.67 -26.65
C LEU A 57 22.11 -9.46 -26.28
N PHE A 58 22.78 -10.09 -27.26
CA PHE A 58 24.03 -10.78 -27.00
C PHE A 58 25.17 -9.81 -26.67
N ALA A 59 25.19 -8.63 -27.26
CA ALA A 59 26.16 -7.59 -26.91
C ALA A 59 25.96 -7.12 -25.48
N LEU A 60 24.70 -6.93 -25.05
CA LEU A 60 24.35 -6.61 -23.66
C LEU A 60 24.72 -7.76 -22.70
N ALA A 61 24.38 -9.01 -23.04
CA ALA A 61 24.67 -10.16 -22.18
C ALA A 61 26.18 -10.38 -21.96
N ARG A 62 27.05 -9.93 -22.88
CA ARG A 62 28.51 -10.00 -22.71
C ARG A 62 29.09 -8.99 -21.73
N THR A 63 28.30 -7.99 -21.30
CA THR A 63 28.76 -6.93 -20.35
C THR A 63 28.95 -7.44 -18.93
N THR A 64 28.39 -8.62 -18.59
CA THR A 64 28.47 -9.20 -17.25
C THR A 64 28.71 -10.72 -17.32
N THR A 65 28.96 -11.32 -16.19
CA THR A 65 29.13 -12.76 -16.03
C THR A 65 28.08 -13.36 -15.11
N VAL A 66 27.80 -14.66 -15.26
CA VAL A 66 26.92 -15.39 -14.33
C VAL A 66 27.40 -15.26 -12.88
N ALA A 67 28.72 -15.28 -12.65
CA ALA A 67 29.27 -15.12 -11.29
C ALA A 67 28.88 -13.78 -10.68
N GLN A 68 28.98 -12.68 -11.43
CA GLN A 68 28.55 -11.35 -10.98
C GLN A 68 27.04 -11.29 -10.70
N LEU A 69 26.20 -11.88 -11.56
CA LEU A 69 24.76 -11.92 -11.33
C LEU A 69 24.39 -12.72 -10.07
N LEU A 70 25.15 -13.77 -9.77
CA LEU A 70 24.96 -14.57 -8.56
C LEU A 70 25.47 -13.89 -7.27
N GLU A 71 26.12 -12.72 -7.34
CA GLU A 71 26.40 -11.88 -6.17
C GLU A 71 25.15 -11.19 -5.59
N ARG A 72 24.10 -11.08 -6.39
CA ARG A 72 22.83 -10.57 -5.91
C ARG A 72 22.28 -11.50 -4.83
N GLU A 73 21.92 -10.94 -3.66
CA GLU A 73 21.66 -11.68 -2.43
C GLU A 73 20.58 -12.78 -2.59
N ASP A 74 19.48 -12.49 -3.30
CA ASP A 74 18.40 -13.44 -3.55
C ASP A 74 18.85 -14.59 -4.47
N PHE A 75 19.64 -14.30 -5.52
CA PHE A 75 20.21 -15.32 -6.38
C PHE A 75 21.24 -16.18 -5.64
N ALA A 76 22.11 -15.56 -4.84
CA ALA A 76 23.08 -16.28 -4.01
C ALA A 76 22.39 -17.27 -3.05
N LYS A 77 21.35 -16.82 -2.36
CA LYS A 77 20.56 -17.66 -1.43
C LYS A 77 19.87 -18.83 -2.16
N ARG A 78 19.21 -18.54 -3.28
CA ARG A 78 18.51 -19.56 -4.07
C ARG A 78 19.48 -20.56 -4.70
N TYR A 79 20.62 -20.09 -5.22
CA TYR A 79 21.65 -20.96 -5.77
C TYR A 79 22.23 -21.90 -4.69
N ALA A 80 22.58 -21.37 -3.52
CA ALA A 80 23.08 -22.16 -2.39
C ALA A 80 22.03 -23.19 -1.89
N ALA A 81 20.74 -22.86 -1.97
CA ALA A 81 19.65 -23.76 -1.59
C ALA A 81 19.23 -24.73 -2.70
N ASN A 82 19.92 -24.78 -3.84
CA ASN A 82 19.54 -25.52 -5.04
C ASN A 82 18.11 -25.24 -5.54
N GLN A 83 17.64 -24.02 -5.34
CA GLN A 83 16.36 -23.58 -5.87
C GLN A 83 16.52 -23.10 -7.32
N PRO A 84 15.51 -23.32 -8.19
CA PRO A 84 15.61 -22.95 -9.59
C PRO A 84 15.72 -21.42 -9.77
N ILE A 85 16.64 -21.01 -10.65
CA ILE A 85 16.77 -19.64 -11.14
C ILE A 85 16.62 -19.72 -12.66
N SER A 86 15.64 -19.02 -13.23
CA SER A 86 15.42 -19.03 -14.66
C SER A 86 16.44 -18.12 -15.37
N VAL A 87 16.76 -18.44 -16.63
CA VAL A 87 17.63 -17.58 -17.46
C VAL A 87 17.01 -16.18 -17.62
N LEU A 88 15.69 -16.11 -17.67
CA LEU A 88 14.97 -14.84 -17.77
C LEU A 88 15.20 -13.94 -16.55
N GLU A 89 15.23 -14.52 -15.35
CA GLU A 89 15.55 -13.80 -14.11
C GLU A 89 16.98 -13.27 -14.10
N LEU A 90 17.93 -14.01 -14.71
CA LEU A 90 19.31 -13.53 -14.85
C LEU A 90 19.45 -12.40 -15.88
N LEU A 91 18.57 -12.31 -16.85
CA LEU A 91 18.58 -11.20 -17.84
C LEU A 91 17.94 -9.91 -17.27
N TYR A 92 17.09 -10.00 -16.27
CA TYR A 92 16.38 -8.84 -15.74
C TYR A 92 17.31 -7.69 -15.29
N PRO A 93 18.36 -7.91 -14.47
CA PRO A 93 19.25 -6.82 -14.05
C PRO A 93 19.99 -6.15 -15.20
N LEU A 94 20.26 -6.90 -16.27
CA LEU A 94 20.90 -6.36 -17.49
C LEU A 94 19.96 -5.43 -18.25
N MET A 95 18.68 -5.80 -18.35
CA MET A 95 17.67 -4.95 -18.98
C MET A 95 17.53 -3.63 -18.24
N GLN A 96 17.45 -3.66 -16.90
CA GLN A 96 17.45 -2.46 -16.07
C GLN A 96 18.75 -1.66 -16.25
N GLY A 97 19.91 -2.33 -16.26
CA GLY A 97 21.18 -1.64 -16.50
C GLY A 97 21.26 -0.97 -17.88
N TYR A 98 20.60 -1.53 -18.89
CA TYR A 98 20.53 -0.92 -20.21
C TYR A 98 19.59 0.28 -20.27
N ASP A 99 18.57 0.36 -19.39
CA ASP A 99 17.73 1.56 -19.25
C ASP A 99 18.62 2.79 -18.98
N SER A 100 19.62 2.66 -18.08
CA SER A 100 20.57 3.74 -17.79
C SER A 100 21.40 4.18 -18.99
N VAL A 101 21.74 3.24 -19.89
CA VAL A 101 22.42 3.55 -21.17
C VAL A 101 21.48 4.30 -22.11
N ALA A 102 20.26 3.78 -22.29
CA ALA A 102 19.29 4.32 -23.24
C ALA A 102 18.88 5.76 -22.94
N ILE A 103 18.73 6.09 -21.65
CA ILE A 103 18.37 7.46 -21.22
C ILE A 103 19.60 8.33 -20.93
N SER A 104 20.81 7.79 -21.07
CA SER A 104 22.08 8.51 -20.75
C SER A 104 22.07 9.06 -19.32
N ALA A 105 21.69 8.23 -18.35
CA ALA A 105 21.54 8.64 -16.97
C ALA A 105 22.86 9.13 -16.35
N ASP A 106 22.82 10.32 -15.73
CA ASP A 106 23.93 10.87 -14.92
C ASP A 106 23.80 10.50 -13.44
N VAL A 107 22.56 10.37 -12.94
CA VAL A 107 22.24 10.00 -11.57
C VAL A 107 21.05 9.05 -11.60
N GLU A 108 21.13 7.94 -10.88
CA GLU A 108 20.03 7.00 -10.70
C GLU A 108 19.67 6.86 -9.23
N LEU A 109 18.37 7.02 -8.91
CA LEU A 109 17.83 6.93 -7.57
C LEU A 109 17.13 5.59 -7.37
N GLY A 110 17.30 4.99 -6.19
CA GLY A 110 16.57 3.78 -5.84
C GLY A 110 16.52 3.50 -4.34
N GLY A 111 15.77 2.49 -3.96
CA GLY A 111 15.85 1.93 -2.62
C GLY A 111 17.15 1.14 -2.41
N THR A 112 17.55 0.93 -1.16
CA THR A 112 18.73 0.11 -0.82
C THR A 112 18.64 -1.32 -1.37
N ASP A 113 17.43 -1.85 -1.58
CA ASP A 113 17.17 -3.14 -2.21
C ASP A 113 17.54 -3.17 -3.71
N GLN A 114 17.69 -2.01 -4.36
CA GLN A 114 18.07 -1.87 -5.75
C GLN A 114 19.58 -1.65 -5.97
N THR A 115 20.37 -1.57 -4.89
CA THR A 115 21.80 -1.23 -4.97
C THR A 115 22.56 -2.06 -5.99
N PHE A 116 22.34 -3.38 -6.04
CA PHE A 116 22.99 -4.26 -6.99
C PHE A 116 22.65 -3.87 -8.45
N ASN A 117 21.36 -3.68 -8.75
CA ASN A 117 20.90 -3.35 -10.11
C ASN A 117 21.44 -1.99 -10.58
N LEU A 118 21.42 -0.99 -9.67
CA LEU A 118 21.94 0.35 -9.97
C LEU A 118 23.46 0.35 -10.23
N LEU A 119 24.21 -0.43 -9.46
CA LEU A 119 25.65 -0.60 -9.68
C LEU A 119 25.94 -1.35 -10.97
N LEU A 120 25.13 -2.35 -11.32
CA LEU A 120 25.24 -3.05 -12.60
C LEU A 120 24.98 -2.08 -13.76
N GLY A 121 24.06 -1.12 -13.64
CA GLY A 121 23.83 -0.06 -14.62
C GLY A 121 25.10 0.73 -14.94
N ARG A 122 25.91 1.05 -13.93
CA ARG A 122 27.22 1.69 -14.11
C ARG A 122 28.21 0.84 -14.94
N ASP A 123 28.21 -0.48 -14.69
CA ASP A 123 29.09 -1.40 -15.42
C ASP A 123 28.63 -1.57 -16.86
N VAL A 124 27.33 -1.58 -17.11
CA VAL A 124 26.75 -1.58 -18.45
C VAL A 124 27.09 -0.28 -19.19
N GLN A 125 26.90 0.90 -18.58
CA GLN A 125 27.31 2.19 -19.18
C GLN A 125 28.78 2.20 -19.56
N ARG A 126 29.68 1.75 -18.67
CA ARG A 126 31.12 1.63 -18.97
C ARG A 126 31.39 0.72 -20.17
N ALA A 127 30.71 -0.43 -20.24
CA ALA A 127 30.85 -1.37 -21.35
C ALA A 127 30.41 -0.77 -22.73
N TYR A 128 29.45 0.15 -22.68
CA TYR A 128 29.00 0.93 -23.84
C TYR A 128 29.81 2.22 -24.08
N GLY A 129 30.91 2.41 -23.34
CA GLY A 129 31.81 3.56 -23.52
C GLY A 129 31.31 4.88 -23.00
N MET A 130 30.31 4.85 -22.09
CA MET A 130 29.72 6.03 -21.48
C MET A 130 30.38 6.36 -20.12
N GLY A 131 30.20 7.59 -19.65
CA GLY A 131 30.45 7.97 -18.26
C GLY A 131 29.51 7.17 -17.34
N GLN A 132 30.03 6.73 -16.20
CA GLN A 132 29.22 5.99 -15.25
C GLN A 132 28.38 6.95 -14.38
N GLN A 133 27.11 6.67 -14.26
CA GLN A 133 26.17 7.42 -13.41
C GLN A 133 26.57 7.43 -11.93
N CYS A 134 26.13 8.43 -11.18
CA CYS A 134 26.10 8.41 -9.74
C CYS A 134 24.88 7.60 -9.26
N VAL A 135 25.05 6.79 -8.23
CA VAL A 135 23.97 6.03 -7.60
C VAL A 135 23.64 6.63 -6.25
N LEU A 136 22.37 6.96 -6.03
CA LEU A 136 21.86 7.43 -4.75
C LEU A 136 20.79 6.45 -4.26
N THR A 137 21.05 5.79 -3.13
CA THR A 137 20.10 4.85 -2.52
C THR A 137 19.53 5.40 -1.22
N MET A 138 18.23 5.21 -1.04
CA MET A 138 17.51 5.56 0.18
C MET A 138 17.07 4.31 0.92
N PRO A 139 17.09 4.31 2.26
CA PRO A 139 16.47 3.24 3.04
C PRO A 139 15.01 3.04 2.66
N ILE A 140 14.54 1.80 2.78
CA ILE A 140 13.14 1.48 2.47
C ILE A 140 12.30 1.77 3.70
N LEU A 141 11.20 2.48 3.50
CA LEU A 141 10.22 2.74 4.54
C LEU A 141 9.52 1.43 4.93
N PRO A 142 9.55 1.03 6.22
CA PRO A 142 8.81 -0.13 6.68
C PRO A 142 7.30 0.10 6.55
N GLY A 143 6.55 -0.97 6.36
CA GLY A 143 5.09 -0.93 6.35
C GLY A 143 4.48 -0.65 7.72
N THR A 144 3.16 -0.73 7.79
CA THR A 144 2.40 -0.49 9.03
C THR A 144 2.69 -1.51 10.13
N ASP A 145 3.31 -2.65 9.79
CA ASP A 145 3.86 -3.63 10.74
C ASP A 145 5.18 -3.18 11.38
N GLY A 146 5.84 -2.16 10.82
CA GLY A 146 7.10 -1.59 11.30
C GLY A 146 8.36 -2.43 11.01
N VAL A 147 8.25 -3.51 10.25
CA VAL A 147 9.34 -4.47 10.00
C VAL A 147 9.53 -4.73 8.51
N GLU A 148 8.48 -5.21 7.86
CA GLU A 148 8.53 -5.58 6.45
C GLU A 148 8.37 -4.34 5.55
N LYS A 149 9.00 -4.39 4.39
CA LYS A 149 8.82 -3.35 3.37
C LYS A 149 7.33 -3.22 3.02
N MET A 150 6.86 -2.00 2.80
CA MET A 150 5.50 -1.76 2.34
C MET A 150 5.17 -2.57 1.09
N SER A 151 4.07 -3.31 1.13
CA SER A 151 3.61 -4.12 0.01
C SER A 151 2.09 -4.25 0.00
N LYS A 152 1.48 -4.01 -1.17
CA LYS A 152 0.05 -4.25 -1.38
C LYS A 152 -0.33 -5.71 -1.08
N SER A 153 0.55 -6.65 -1.44
CA SER A 153 0.30 -8.08 -1.21
C SER A 153 0.39 -8.52 0.25
N LEU A 154 1.07 -7.75 1.11
CA LEU A 154 1.13 -7.99 2.56
C LEU A 154 0.04 -7.23 3.31
N GLY A 155 -0.65 -6.29 2.66
CA GLY A 155 -1.66 -5.47 3.32
C GLY A 155 -1.10 -4.47 4.34
N ASN A 156 0.23 -4.28 4.39
CA ASN A 156 0.93 -3.40 5.33
C ASN A 156 1.27 -2.03 4.71
N HIS A 157 0.59 -1.63 3.65
CA HIS A 157 0.84 -0.38 2.94
C HIS A 157 -0.19 0.70 3.29
N ILE A 158 0.21 1.95 3.09
CA ILE A 158 -0.66 3.11 3.02
C ILE A 158 -0.59 3.63 1.59
N GLY A 159 -1.72 3.60 0.89
CA GLY A 159 -1.80 4.10 -0.49
C GLY A 159 -1.89 5.61 -0.51
N VAL A 160 -1.18 6.27 -1.41
CA VAL A 160 -1.19 7.74 -1.55
C VAL A 160 -2.55 8.29 -2.01
N THR A 161 -3.41 7.44 -2.55
CA THR A 161 -4.78 7.75 -3.00
C THR A 161 -5.86 7.21 -2.06
N GLU A 162 -5.49 6.66 -0.91
CA GLU A 162 -6.47 6.20 0.07
C GLU A 162 -7.22 7.38 0.70
N PRO A 163 -8.48 7.18 1.13
CA PRO A 163 -9.23 8.23 1.83
C PRO A 163 -8.48 8.75 3.06
N PRO A 164 -8.58 10.06 3.38
CA PRO A 164 -7.86 10.69 4.49
C PRO A 164 -8.01 9.96 5.83
N GLY A 165 -9.23 9.51 6.17
CA GLY A 165 -9.51 8.78 7.42
C GLY A 165 -8.81 7.43 7.49
N GLU A 166 -8.76 6.68 6.37
CA GLU A 166 -8.04 5.40 6.29
C GLU A 166 -6.52 5.62 6.43
N MET A 167 -5.98 6.60 5.72
CA MET A 167 -4.56 6.96 5.78
C MET A 167 -4.17 7.37 7.21
N TYR A 168 -5.00 8.18 7.87
CA TYR A 168 -4.81 8.61 9.26
C TYR A 168 -4.82 7.41 10.22
N GLY A 169 -5.85 6.57 10.15
CA GLY A 169 -6.00 5.41 11.01
C GLY A 169 -4.88 4.37 10.83
N LYS A 170 -4.45 4.10 9.59
CA LYS A 170 -3.32 3.21 9.30
C LYS A 170 -2.01 3.77 9.85
N THR A 171 -1.77 5.08 9.71
CA THR A 171 -0.57 5.70 10.27
C THR A 171 -0.55 5.61 11.80
N LEU A 172 -1.69 5.78 12.46
CA LEU A 172 -1.78 5.59 13.91
C LEU A 172 -1.52 4.14 14.36
N SER A 173 -1.71 3.17 13.50
CA SER A 173 -1.55 1.75 13.83
C SER A 173 -0.10 1.26 13.82
N ILE A 174 0.86 2.06 13.30
CA ILE A 174 2.27 1.66 13.25
C ILE A 174 2.83 1.44 14.67
N PRO A 175 3.78 0.52 14.88
CA PRO A 175 4.48 0.38 16.16
C PRO A 175 5.26 1.65 16.51
N ASP A 176 5.47 1.91 17.81
CA ASP A 176 6.24 3.08 18.26
C ASP A 176 7.66 3.12 17.70
N ALA A 177 8.29 1.95 17.58
CA ALA A 177 9.62 1.80 17.00
C ALA A 177 9.71 2.18 15.50
N ALA A 178 8.57 2.16 14.79
CA ALA A 178 8.53 2.56 13.38
C ALA A 178 8.46 4.09 13.20
N MET A 179 8.18 4.86 14.23
CA MET A 179 8.07 6.32 14.12
C MET A 179 9.38 6.98 13.70
N GLU A 180 10.52 6.52 14.24
CA GLU A 180 11.83 7.11 13.92
C GLU A 180 12.16 7.02 12.42
N PRO A 181 12.14 5.85 11.76
CA PRO A 181 12.36 5.79 10.32
C PRO A 181 11.30 6.55 9.50
N TRP A 182 10.05 6.60 9.95
CA TRP A 182 9.01 7.35 9.24
C TRP A 182 9.25 8.86 9.30
N TYR A 183 9.57 9.42 10.47
CA TYR A 183 9.90 10.83 10.59
C TYR A 183 11.16 11.19 9.80
N ALA A 184 12.21 10.36 9.92
CA ALA A 184 13.48 10.60 9.24
C ALA A 184 13.34 10.55 7.71
N LEU A 185 12.64 9.52 7.16
CA LEU A 185 12.57 9.31 5.72
C LEU A 185 11.53 10.19 5.03
N LEU A 186 10.38 10.46 5.68
CA LEU A 186 9.33 11.28 5.06
C LEU A 186 9.55 12.78 5.25
N PHE A 187 10.17 13.18 6.36
CA PHE A 187 10.24 14.58 6.73
C PHE A 187 11.66 15.11 7.03
N GLY A 188 12.66 14.22 7.12
CA GLY A 188 14.03 14.61 7.46
C GLY A 188 14.17 15.11 8.91
N GLU A 189 13.29 14.72 9.81
CA GLU A 189 13.18 15.24 11.17
C GLU A 189 13.23 14.11 12.21
N PRO A 190 13.66 14.37 13.44
CA PRO A 190 13.54 13.43 14.54
C PRO A 190 12.09 13.33 15.03
N VAL A 191 11.79 12.26 15.76
CA VAL A 191 10.49 12.12 16.45
C VAL A 191 10.34 13.22 17.49
N PRO A 192 9.21 13.97 17.54
CA PRO A 192 8.97 15.01 18.53
C PRO A 192 8.95 14.45 19.97
N ASP A 193 9.49 15.24 20.90
CA ASP A 193 9.48 14.93 22.34
C ASP A 193 8.12 15.27 23.00
N SER A 194 7.03 14.81 22.40
CA SER A 194 5.65 15.04 22.88
C SER A 194 5.00 13.77 23.45
N GLY A 195 5.77 12.71 23.55
CA GLY A 195 5.31 11.37 23.89
C GLY A 195 4.74 10.58 22.70
N PRO A 196 4.75 9.23 22.77
CA PRO A 196 4.48 8.37 21.61
C PRO A 196 3.11 8.60 20.97
N ARG A 197 2.08 8.82 21.78
CA ARG A 197 0.71 9.05 21.28
C ARG A 197 0.63 10.32 20.44
N GLU A 198 1.13 11.44 20.96
CA GLU A 198 1.04 12.72 20.27
C GLU A 198 1.98 12.76 19.06
N ALA A 199 3.18 12.18 19.17
CA ALA A 199 4.08 12.02 18.04
C ALA A 199 3.41 11.23 16.88
N LYS A 200 2.70 10.12 17.19
CA LYS A 200 1.96 9.37 16.18
C LYS A 200 0.82 10.16 15.55
N ARG A 201 0.07 10.93 16.34
CA ARG A 201 -0.99 11.81 15.84
C ARG A 201 -0.41 12.89 14.92
N ALA A 202 0.69 13.50 15.32
CA ALA A 202 1.39 14.49 14.49
C ALA A 202 1.89 13.87 13.17
N LEU A 203 2.45 12.65 13.21
CA LEU A 203 2.86 11.91 12.03
C LEU A 203 1.66 11.65 11.09
N ALA A 204 0.55 11.17 11.63
CA ALA A 204 -0.66 10.86 10.85
C ALA A 204 -1.24 12.12 10.20
N ARG A 205 -1.32 13.24 10.92
CA ARG A 205 -1.72 14.55 10.35
C ARG A 205 -0.84 14.93 9.18
N ARG A 206 0.48 14.87 9.34
CA ARG A 206 1.45 15.27 8.30
C ARG A 206 1.39 14.36 7.06
N VAL A 207 1.19 13.05 7.25
CA VAL A 207 1.02 12.11 6.14
C VAL A 207 -0.24 12.44 5.36
N VAL A 208 -1.38 12.65 6.02
CA VAL A 208 -2.63 13.04 5.35
C VAL A 208 -2.49 14.42 4.70
N GLU A 209 -1.90 15.40 5.38
CA GLU A 209 -1.69 16.76 4.86
C GLU A 209 -0.88 16.75 3.56
N ARG A 210 0.13 15.88 3.46
CA ARG A 210 1.00 15.75 2.27
C ARG A 210 0.21 15.39 1.00
N PHE A 211 -0.82 14.56 1.11
CA PHE A 211 -1.55 14.01 -0.03
C PHE A 211 -2.95 14.63 -0.22
N HIS A 212 -3.56 15.13 0.84
CA HIS A 212 -4.94 15.61 0.83
C HIS A 212 -5.11 17.05 1.34
N GLY A 213 -4.04 17.68 1.84
CA GLY A 213 -4.08 19.04 2.38
C GLY A 213 -4.45 19.12 3.86
N ALA A 214 -4.22 20.31 4.43
CA ALA A 214 -4.33 20.54 5.88
C ALA A 214 -5.77 20.42 6.41
N ASP A 215 -6.76 20.78 5.62
CA ASP A 215 -8.17 20.68 6.02
C ASP A 215 -8.59 19.22 6.16
N ALA A 216 -8.30 18.40 5.16
CA ALA A 216 -8.58 16.96 5.19
C ALA A 216 -7.85 16.25 6.36
N ALA A 217 -6.63 16.69 6.69
CA ALA A 217 -5.90 16.13 7.83
C ALA A 217 -6.59 16.46 9.18
N ARG A 218 -7.11 17.69 9.33
CA ARG A 218 -7.88 18.06 10.54
C ARG A 218 -9.19 17.30 10.65
N ASP A 219 -9.91 17.17 9.54
CA ASP A 219 -11.18 16.46 9.48
C ASP A 219 -10.99 14.96 9.78
N ALA A 220 -9.95 14.33 9.20
CA ALA A 220 -9.62 12.94 9.49
C ALA A 220 -9.27 12.70 10.97
N GLU A 221 -8.54 13.61 11.61
CA GLU A 221 -8.23 13.54 13.03
C GLU A 221 -9.48 13.72 13.89
N ALA A 222 -10.31 14.71 13.59
CA ALA A 222 -11.56 14.96 14.32
C ALA A 222 -12.53 13.77 14.21
N GLU A 223 -12.64 13.19 13.01
CA GLU A 223 -13.46 12.01 12.77
C GLU A 223 -12.92 10.80 13.53
N PHE A 224 -11.61 10.60 13.53
CA PHE A 224 -10.98 9.53 14.31
C PHE A 224 -11.28 9.69 15.80
N ASP A 225 -11.16 10.92 16.33
CA ASP A 225 -11.47 11.18 17.75
C ASP A 225 -12.95 10.93 18.06
N ARG A 226 -13.84 11.34 17.18
CA ARG A 226 -15.27 11.10 17.33
C ARG A 226 -15.59 9.60 17.43
N ILE A 227 -15.03 8.80 16.52
CA ILE A 227 -15.32 7.35 16.45
C ILE A 227 -14.62 6.57 17.57
N PHE A 228 -13.32 6.81 17.78
CA PHE A 228 -12.49 5.93 18.61
C PHE A 228 -12.22 6.46 20.02
N VAL A 229 -12.32 7.77 20.25
CA VAL A 229 -12.10 8.38 21.56
C VAL A 229 -13.44 8.69 22.23
N GLN A 230 -14.39 9.29 21.50
CA GLN A 230 -15.70 9.65 22.01
C GLN A 230 -16.75 8.55 21.82
N HIS A 231 -16.42 7.50 21.06
CA HIS A 231 -17.32 6.39 20.73
C HIS A 231 -18.63 6.82 20.05
N ALA A 232 -18.62 7.94 19.36
CA ALA A 232 -19.74 8.44 18.58
C ALA A 232 -19.80 7.74 17.20
N ALA A 233 -21.00 7.68 16.64
CA ALA A 233 -21.17 7.14 15.29
C ALA A 233 -20.60 8.11 14.23
N PRO A 234 -20.07 7.59 13.10
CA PRO A 234 -19.67 8.40 11.95
C PRO A 234 -20.85 9.24 11.41
N ASP A 235 -20.57 10.46 10.90
CA ASP A 235 -21.60 11.26 10.25
C ASP A 235 -22.00 10.68 8.89
N ASP A 236 -21.01 10.19 8.14
CA ASP A 236 -21.21 9.51 6.86
C ASP A 236 -21.19 7.99 7.08
N MET A 237 -22.36 7.40 7.17
CA MET A 237 -22.54 5.96 7.30
C MET A 237 -23.56 5.45 6.28
N ASP A 238 -23.32 4.29 5.73
CA ASP A 238 -24.26 3.64 4.81
C ASP A 238 -25.61 3.39 5.49
N GLU A 239 -26.68 3.65 4.77
CA GLU A 239 -28.03 3.26 5.20
C GLU A 239 -28.29 1.79 4.85
N PHE A 240 -28.91 1.07 5.76
CA PHE A 240 -29.39 -0.29 5.54
C PHE A 240 -30.91 -0.31 5.70
N VAL A 241 -31.61 -0.63 4.61
CA VAL A 241 -33.08 -0.73 4.59
C VAL A 241 -33.49 -2.12 5.00
N LEU A 242 -34.25 -2.24 6.09
CA LEU A 242 -34.81 -3.51 6.53
C LEU A 242 -35.87 -3.99 5.53
N ALA A 243 -35.98 -5.31 5.38
CA ALA A 243 -36.94 -5.90 4.47
C ALA A 243 -38.39 -5.52 4.86
N PRO A 244 -39.27 -5.28 3.86
CA PRO A 244 -40.66 -4.85 4.12
C PRO A 244 -41.51 -5.84 4.92
N ASP A 245 -41.10 -7.10 4.98
CA ASP A 245 -41.73 -8.18 5.72
C ASP A 245 -41.17 -8.37 7.14
N THR A 246 -40.34 -7.42 7.59
CA THR A 246 -39.89 -7.37 8.98
C THR A 246 -41.13 -7.18 9.87
N GLY A 247 -41.52 -8.22 10.64
CA GLY A 247 -42.68 -8.18 11.52
C GLY A 247 -42.55 -7.15 12.64
N PRO A 248 -43.43 -7.16 13.64
CA PRO A 248 -43.36 -6.25 14.78
C PRO A 248 -42.06 -6.40 15.58
N GLU A 249 -41.41 -7.54 15.49
CA GLU A 249 -40.08 -7.81 16.06
C GLU A 249 -39.08 -8.17 14.94
N ALA A 250 -37.92 -7.54 15.01
CA ALA A 250 -36.80 -7.78 14.12
C ALA A 250 -35.79 -8.75 14.74
N HIS A 251 -35.40 -9.78 14.01
CA HIS A 251 -34.38 -10.73 14.45
C HIS A 251 -32.98 -10.17 14.16
N LEU A 252 -32.35 -9.54 15.16
CA LEU A 252 -31.06 -8.85 15.04
C LEU A 252 -29.95 -9.69 14.38
N PRO A 253 -29.79 -11.00 14.64
CA PRO A 253 -28.81 -11.81 13.92
C PRO A 253 -29.01 -11.84 12.39
N ALA A 254 -30.25 -11.72 11.91
CA ALA A 254 -30.53 -11.63 10.48
C ALA A 254 -30.20 -10.22 9.96
N VAL A 255 -30.65 -9.19 10.66
CA VAL A 255 -30.35 -7.79 10.32
C VAL A 255 -28.84 -7.53 10.26
N ILE A 256 -28.09 -7.96 11.28
CA ILE A 256 -26.64 -7.83 11.32
C ILE A 256 -25.98 -8.60 10.15
N ALA A 257 -26.43 -9.84 9.90
CA ALA A 257 -25.85 -10.66 8.85
C ALA A 257 -25.96 -9.99 7.46
N GLU A 258 -27.11 -9.37 7.18
CA GLU A 258 -27.37 -8.69 5.92
C GLU A 258 -26.71 -7.31 5.86
N ALA A 259 -26.77 -6.52 6.95
CA ALA A 259 -26.22 -5.17 6.99
C ALA A 259 -24.71 -5.09 6.89
N VAL A 260 -23.99 -6.10 7.43
CA VAL A 260 -22.51 -6.11 7.45
C VAL A 260 -21.89 -7.29 6.72
N GLY A 261 -22.67 -8.11 6.02
CA GLY A 261 -22.15 -9.17 5.15
C GLY A 261 -21.54 -10.36 5.90
N VAL A 262 -22.03 -10.71 7.08
CA VAL A 262 -21.55 -11.85 7.86
C VAL A 262 -22.57 -12.99 7.93
N SER A 263 -22.17 -14.19 8.36
CA SER A 263 -23.13 -15.27 8.58
C SER A 263 -23.99 -15.02 9.81
N ARG A 264 -25.26 -15.53 9.81
CA ARG A 264 -26.15 -15.44 10.99
C ARG A 264 -25.53 -16.05 12.25
N SER A 265 -24.74 -17.12 12.11
CA SER A 265 -24.02 -17.75 13.23
C SER A 265 -22.94 -16.81 13.80
N GLN A 266 -22.24 -16.08 12.93
CA GLN A 266 -21.26 -15.09 13.32
C GLN A 266 -21.93 -13.88 13.99
N ALA A 267 -23.06 -13.41 13.45
CA ALA A 267 -23.85 -12.34 14.04
C ALA A 267 -24.31 -12.67 15.46
N ARG A 268 -24.81 -13.90 15.68
CA ARG A 268 -25.17 -14.37 17.06
C ARG A 268 -23.97 -14.36 18.01
N ARG A 269 -22.82 -14.80 17.54
CA ARG A 269 -21.60 -14.79 18.36
C ARG A 269 -21.17 -13.36 18.71
N LEU A 270 -21.28 -12.42 17.78
CA LEU A 270 -20.95 -11.01 18.02
C LEU A 270 -21.90 -10.38 19.05
N LEU A 271 -23.22 -10.69 19.00
CA LEU A 271 -24.19 -10.29 20.03
C LEU A 271 -23.81 -10.84 21.41
N GLN A 272 -23.55 -12.14 21.50
CA GLN A 272 -23.16 -12.79 22.76
C GLN A 272 -21.85 -12.26 23.35
N GLN A 273 -20.93 -11.81 22.51
CA GLN A 273 -19.66 -11.18 22.91
C GLN A 273 -19.82 -9.71 23.30
N GLY A 274 -21.01 -9.13 23.23
CA GLY A 274 -21.26 -7.72 23.50
C GLY A 274 -20.59 -6.80 22.48
N ALA A 275 -20.37 -7.28 21.26
CA ALA A 275 -19.74 -6.54 20.18
C ALA A 275 -20.74 -5.79 19.29
N VAL A 276 -22.02 -5.73 19.69
CA VAL A 276 -23.10 -5.05 18.96
C VAL A 276 -23.74 -4.00 19.84
N SER A 277 -23.98 -2.81 19.31
CA SER A 277 -24.75 -1.76 19.95
C SER A 277 -25.77 -1.14 18.98
N LEU A 278 -26.85 -0.62 19.53
CA LEU A 278 -27.83 0.23 18.88
C LEU A 278 -27.83 1.58 19.59
N ASP A 279 -27.63 2.66 18.80
CA ASP A 279 -27.52 4.05 19.32
C ASP A 279 -26.51 4.19 20.49
N GLY A 280 -25.40 3.40 20.43
CA GLY A 280 -24.34 3.38 21.43
C GLY A 280 -24.62 2.47 22.64
N GLU A 281 -25.84 1.94 22.82
CA GLU A 281 -26.17 1.00 23.88
C GLU A 281 -25.94 -0.46 23.43
N ARG A 282 -25.25 -1.25 24.25
CA ARG A 282 -25.03 -2.67 23.97
C ARG A 282 -26.34 -3.44 23.94
N VAL A 283 -26.49 -4.28 22.93
CA VAL A 283 -27.65 -5.15 22.75
C VAL A 283 -27.20 -6.60 22.79
N GLU A 284 -27.87 -7.37 23.69
CA GLU A 284 -27.66 -8.83 23.81
C GLU A 284 -28.89 -9.61 23.34
N LEU A 285 -30.01 -8.92 23.16
CA LEU A 285 -31.26 -9.52 22.71
C LEU A 285 -31.18 -9.90 21.25
N GLN A 286 -31.71 -11.08 20.89
CA GLN A 286 -31.79 -11.52 19.53
C GLN A 286 -32.97 -10.95 18.75
N ASP A 287 -34.05 -10.65 19.48
CA ASP A 287 -35.27 -10.07 18.91
C ASP A 287 -35.56 -8.74 19.58
N VAL A 288 -35.80 -7.71 18.79
CA VAL A 288 -36.06 -6.34 19.24
C VAL A 288 -37.27 -5.76 18.49
N PRO A 289 -38.01 -4.81 19.08
CA PRO A 289 -39.13 -4.15 18.41
C PRO A 289 -38.65 -3.47 17.13
N ALA A 290 -39.19 -3.83 15.96
CA ALA A 290 -38.78 -3.29 14.65
C ALA A 290 -38.95 -1.75 14.58
N ALA A 291 -40.00 -1.21 15.20
CA ALA A 291 -40.25 0.24 15.26
C ALA A 291 -39.10 1.04 15.91
N GLY A 292 -38.34 0.41 16.81
CA GLY A 292 -37.17 1.04 17.44
C GLY A 292 -35.91 1.03 16.59
N LEU A 293 -35.96 0.41 15.44
CA LEU A 293 -34.80 0.33 14.53
C LEU A 293 -34.79 1.44 13.48
N ASP A 294 -35.91 2.12 13.23
CA ASP A 294 -35.95 3.19 12.23
C ASP A 294 -35.14 4.41 12.66
N GLY A 295 -34.12 4.74 11.90
CA GLY A 295 -33.16 5.80 12.22
C GLY A 295 -32.06 5.40 13.18
N ALA A 296 -32.16 4.21 13.82
CA ALA A 296 -31.18 3.74 14.80
C ALA A 296 -29.81 3.45 14.13
N VAL A 297 -28.75 3.69 14.90
CA VAL A 297 -27.38 3.41 14.45
C VAL A 297 -26.95 2.04 14.98
N LEU A 298 -26.85 1.08 14.09
CA LEU A 298 -26.27 -0.24 14.35
C LEU A 298 -24.75 -0.15 14.27
N GLN A 299 -24.08 -0.47 15.40
CA GLN A 299 -22.62 -0.66 15.40
C GLN A 299 -22.30 -2.13 15.62
N VAL A 300 -21.42 -2.69 14.74
CA VAL A 300 -20.94 -4.06 14.85
C VAL A 300 -19.42 -4.04 14.94
N GLY A 301 -18.89 -4.43 16.10
CA GLY A 301 -17.48 -4.30 16.42
C GLY A 301 -17.07 -2.83 16.56
N LYS A 302 -15.78 -2.51 16.20
CA LYS A 302 -15.22 -1.16 16.38
C LYS A 302 -15.37 -0.25 15.17
N ARG A 303 -15.69 -0.81 13.98
CA ARG A 303 -15.55 -0.07 12.72
C ARG A 303 -16.73 -0.15 11.78
N GLN A 304 -17.70 -1.02 12.01
CA GLN A 304 -18.84 -1.17 11.13
C GLN A 304 -20.05 -0.45 11.72
N PHE A 305 -20.54 0.56 11.01
CA PHE A 305 -21.72 1.34 11.36
C PHE A 305 -22.70 1.31 10.21
N ARG A 306 -24.01 1.23 10.53
CA ARG A 306 -25.10 1.30 9.57
C ARG A 306 -26.25 2.07 10.18
N ARG A 307 -26.83 3.02 9.45
CA ARG A 307 -28.08 3.62 9.82
C ARG A 307 -29.22 2.74 9.33
N LEU A 308 -29.99 2.21 10.25
CA LEU A 308 -31.12 1.36 9.91
C LEU A 308 -32.32 2.20 9.44
N ARG A 309 -33.04 1.72 8.42
CA ARG A 309 -34.29 2.30 7.94
C ARG A 309 -35.32 1.21 7.78
N LEU A 310 -36.56 1.51 8.18
CA LEU A 310 -37.70 0.70 7.80
C LEU A 310 -38.10 1.01 6.36
N ALA A 311 -38.45 -0.04 5.59
CA ALA A 311 -38.85 0.07 4.20
C ALA A 311 -40.22 0.76 4.02
#